data_f1a5ce702fa39ea7e92b4af9f53f2630
#
_entry.id   f1a5ce702fa39ea7e92b4af9f53f2630
#
_cell.length_a   1.000
_cell.length_b   1.000
_cell.length_c   1.000
_cell.angle_alpha   90.00
_cell.angle_beta   90.00
_cell.angle_gamma   90.00
#
_symmetry.space_group_name_H-M   'P 1'
#
loop_
_entity.id
_entity.type
_entity.pdbx_description
1 polymer ?
#
loop_
_entity_poly.entity_id
_entity_poly.type
_entity_poly.pdbx_seq_one_letter_code
_entity_poly.pdbx_strand_id
1 'polypeptide(L)'
;LPAEENFRLISIDFLGQEGWIAGQPGLLLHSNDGGQNWNRLLLDTKLPGDPYLITAIGNNKAELATNVGAIYRSSDSGKSWQAEVSDAAGAVRDLRRSPEGSYVSVSGLGNFFSTWNPGDQVWQPHNRVSSQRVQTMGFQPDNKLWMVTRGAQLRFNPDGSNPEDWSKPVIPITNGFGYLDMAWDPNGTIWTGGGSGTLLQSSDGGAHWQRDAVGAATPSNFTRLLFLEDGKGFALGERGTLLRWIG
;
A
#
# COMPACT_ATOMS: atom_id res chain seq x y z
N LEU A 1 -24.61 -2.52 -4.59
CA LEU A 1 -24.23 -3.86 -5.10
C LEU A 1 -25.36 -4.83 -4.77
N PRO A 2 -25.71 -5.77 -5.66
CA PRO A 2 -26.70 -6.81 -5.36
C PRO A 2 -26.26 -7.63 -4.14
N ALA A 3 -27.17 -7.93 -3.24
CA ALA A 3 -26.87 -8.69 -2.02
C ALA A 3 -26.40 -10.14 -2.28
N GLU A 4 -26.59 -10.62 -3.48
CA GLU A 4 -26.21 -11.98 -3.92
C GLU A 4 -24.78 -12.08 -4.45
N GLU A 5 -24.12 -10.95 -4.71
CA GLU A 5 -22.75 -10.90 -5.19
C GLU A 5 -21.79 -10.64 -4.02
N ASN A 6 -20.95 -11.61 -3.70
CA ASN A 6 -19.92 -11.50 -2.66
C ASN A 6 -18.66 -10.83 -3.20
N PHE A 7 -18.66 -9.50 -3.28
CA PHE A 7 -17.46 -8.75 -3.60
C PHE A 7 -16.64 -8.44 -2.35
N ARG A 8 -15.34 -8.62 -2.47
CA ARG A 8 -14.38 -8.15 -1.49
C ARG A 8 -13.78 -6.83 -1.99
N LEU A 9 -14.05 -5.72 -1.31
CA LEU A 9 -13.42 -4.44 -1.59
C LEU A 9 -11.95 -4.51 -1.15
N ILE A 10 -11.04 -4.14 -2.03
CA ILE A 10 -9.59 -4.29 -1.84
C ILE A 10 -8.91 -2.93 -1.70
N SER A 11 -9.29 -1.96 -2.52
CA SER A 11 -8.66 -0.65 -2.56
C SER A 11 -9.71 0.43 -2.81
N ILE A 12 -9.52 1.57 -2.16
CA ILE A 12 -10.30 2.79 -2.35
C ILE A 12 -9.34 3.96 -2.37
N ASP A 13 -9.57 4.90 -3.27
CA ASP A 13 -8.82 6.14 -3.33
C ASP A 13 -9.67 7.31 -3.79
N PHE A 14 -9.31 8.53 -3.34
CA PHE A 14 -10.00 9.77 -3.67
C PHE A 14 -9.01 10.86 -4.03
N LEU A 15 -9.37 11.63 -5.04
CA LEU A 15 -8.76 12.93 -5.34
C LEU A 15 -9.88 13.98 -5.47
N GLY A 16 -10.06 14.79 -4.45
CA GLY A 16 -11.19 15.71 -4.35
C GLY A 16 -12.53 14.97 -4.32
N GLN A 17 -13.39 15.21 -5.30
CA GLN A 17 -14.69 14.53 -5.44
C GLN A 17 -14.62 13.24 -6.27
N GLU A 18 -13.50 13.00 -6.92
CA GLU A 18 -13.26 11.81 -7.74
C GLU A 18 -12.90 10.63 -6.83
N GLY A 19 -13.73 9.61 -6.80
CA GLY A 19 -13.54 8.42 -5.97
C GLY A 19 -13.56 7.14 -6.80
N TRP A 20 -12.68 6.21 -6.43
CA TRP A 20 -12.55 4.91 -7.09
C TRP A 20 -12.47 3.79 -6.06
N ILE A 21 -13.14 2.67 -6.34
CA ILE A 21 -13.02 1.44 -5.55
C ILE A 21 -12.71 0.29 -6.49
N ALA A 22 -11.70 -0.50 -6.14
CA ALA A 22 -11.39 -1.77 -6.77
C ALA A 22 -11.72 -2.94 -5.83
N GLY A 23 -12.19 -4.05 -6.39
CA GLY A 23 -12.55 -5.24 -5.62
C GLY A 23 -12.43 -6.53 -6.41
N GLN A 24 -12.63 -7.63 -5.72
CA GLN A 24 -12.54 -8.99 -6.26
C GLN A 24 -13.84 -9.76 -6.02
N PRO A 25 -14.23 -10.62 -6.99
CA PRO A 25 -13.70 -10.73 -8.35
C PRO A 25 -14.08 -9.51 -9.20
N GLY A 26 -13.17 -8.99 -10.00
CA GLY A 26 -13.41 -8.02 -11.08
C GLY A 26 -14.40 -6.88 -10.82
N LEU A 27 -14.34 -6.19 -9.68
CA LEU A 27 -15.21 -5.07 -9.35
C LEU A 27 -14.46 -3.74 -9.49
N LEU A 28 -15.10 -2.79 -10.17
CA LEU A 28 -14.65 -1.41 -10.24
C LEU A 28 -15.86 -0.48 -10.03
N LEU A 29 -15.74 0.45 -9.08
CA LEU A 29 -16.74 1.49 -8.83
C LEU A 29 -16.11 2.86 -9.00
N HIS A 30 -16.87 3.81 -9.52
CA HIS A 30 -16.48 5.19 -9.72
C HIS A 30 -17.51 6.14 -9.12
N SER A 31 -17.04 7.18 -8.46
CA SER A 31 -17.82 8.30 -7.95
C SER A 31 -17.23 9.62 -8.42
N ASN A 32 -18.07 10.59 -8.71
CA ASN A 32 -17.67 11.97 -9.02
C ASN A 32 -18.28 13.00 -8.05
N ASP A 33 -18.84 12.53 -6.93
CA ASP A 33 -19.55 13.34 -5.93
C ASP A 33 -19.06 13.09 -4.49
N GLY A 34 -17.79 12.72 -4.34
CA GLY A 34 -17.17 12.48 -3.04
C GLY A 34 -17.66 11.17 -2.37
N GLY A 35 -18.11 10.21 -3.17
CA GLY A 35 -18.55 8.91 -2.67
C GLY A 35 -20.00 8.85 -2.22
N GLN A 36 -20.81 9.87 -2.49
CA GLN A 36 -22.24 9.86 -2.18
C GLN A 36 -22.98 8.88 -3.08
N ASN A 37 -22.60 8.81 -4.36
CA ASN A 37 -23.12 7.85 -5.31
C ASN A 37 -21.98 7.13 -6.01
N TRP A 38 -22.21 5.84 -6.30
CA TRP A 38 -21.24 4.96 -6.95
C TRP A 38 -21.82 4.29 -8.16
N ASN A 39 -21.11 4.38 -9.28
CA ASN A 39 -21.45 3.69 -10.51
C ASN A 39 -20.52 2.49 -10.70
N ARG A 40 -21.09 1.31 -10.96
CA ARG A 40 -20.31 0.14 -11.34
C ARG A 40 -19.85 0.28 -12.79
N LEU A 41 -18.55 0.10 -12.99
CA LEU A 41 -17.94 0.06 -14.31
C LEU A 41 -17.66 -1.39 -14.72
N LEU A 42 -17.91 -1.70 -15.98
CA LEU A 42 -17.51 -2.97 -16.55
C LEU A 42 -16.07 -2.84 -17.07
N LEU A 43 -15.23 -3.78 -16.69
CA LEU A 43 -13.90 -3.90 -17.26
C LEU A 43 -14.01 -4.69 -18.56
N ASP A 44 -14.12 -4.00 -19.68
CA ASP A 44 -14.18 -4.64 -21.02
C ASP A 44 -12.85 -5.28 -21.41
N THR A 45 -11.78 -4.90 -20.76
CA THR A 45 -10.45 -5.45 -20.97
C THR A 45 -10.22 -6.61 -20.01
N LYS A 46 -9.84 -7.77 -20.56
CA LYS A 46 -9.40 -8.90 -19.75
C LYS A 46 -8.04 -8.58 -19.15
N LEU A 47 -8.05 -8.11 -17.91
CA LEU A 47 -6.82 -7.80 -17.18
C LEU A 47 -6.08 -9.08 -16.79
N PRO A 48 -4.74 -9.13 -16.87
CA PRO A 48 -3.97 -10.16 -16.22
C PRO A 48 -4.13 -10.02 -14.69
N GLY A 49 -4.62 -11.06 -14.03
CA GLY A 49 -4.90 -11.04 -12.60
C GLY A 49 -6.15 -10.25 -12.20
N ASP A 50 -6.33 -10.08 -10.91
CA ASP A 50 -7.44 -9.33 -10.33
C ASP A 50 -7.02 -7.91 -9.93
N PRO A 51 -7.96 -6.93 -9.92
CA PRO A 51 -7.73 -5.61 -9.35
C PRO A 51 -7.17 -5.70 -7.93
N TYR A 52 -6.11 -4.92 -7.66
CA TYR A 52 -5.42 -4.91 -6.37
C TYR A 52 -5.26 -3.52 -5.77
N LEU A 53 -4.84 -2.55 -6.55
CA LEU A 53 -4.67 -1.16 -6.13
C LEU A 53 -5.30 -0.25 -7.17
N ILE A 54 -6.15 0.67 -6.74
CA ILE A 54 -6.70 1.74 -7.57
C ILE A 54 -6.25 3.09 -7.03
N THR A 55 -5.88 4.01 -7.89
CA THR A 55 -5.47 5.37 -7.53
C THR A 55 -6.18 6.38 -8.41
N ALA A 56 -6.80 7.37 -7.79
CA ALA A 56 -7.34 8.56 -8.47
C ALA A 56 -6.18 9.48 -8.82
N ILE A 57 -5.95 9.76 -10.11
CA ILE A 57 -4.80 10.56 -10.60
C ILE A 57 -5.21 11.86 -11.30
N GLY A 58 -6.47 12.23 -11.18
CA GLY A 58 -7.05 13.46 -11.76
C GLY A 58 -8.54 13.30 -12.04
N ASN A 59 -9.17 14.35 -12.48
CA ASN A 59 -10.57 14.31 -12.89
C ASN A 59 -10.77 13.29 -14.03
N ASN A 60 -11.67 12.34 -13.84
CA ASN A 60 -11.95 11.25 -14.78
C ASN A 60 -10.73 10.34 -15.09
N LYS A 61 -9.70 10.36 -14.24
CA LYS A 61 -8.47 9.60 -14.46
C LYS A 61 -8.17 8.69 -13.28
N ALA A 62 -7.81 7.47 -13.59
CA ALA A 62 -7.38 6.50 -12.60
C ALA A 62 -6.26 5.61 -13.11
N GLU A 63 -5.52 5.04 -12.17
CA GLU A 63 -4.50 4.04 -12.41
C GLU A 63 -4.85 2.79 -11.61
N LEU A 64 -4.90 1.64 -12.29
CA LEU A 64 -5.28 0.35 -11.72
C LEU A 64 -4.10 -0.62 -11.83
N ALA A 65 -3.64 -1.12 -10.70
CA ALA A 65 -2.66 -2.19 -10.67
C ALA A 65 -3.31 -3.51 -10.23
N THR A 66 -2.86 -4.63 -10.82
CA THR A 66 -3.37 -5.97 -10.54
C THR A 66 -2.50 -6.72 -9.55
N ASN A 67 -3.03 -7.80 -8.98
CA ASN A 67 -2.30 -8.68 -8.06
C ASN A 67 -1.17 -9.50 -8.72
N VAL A 68 -0.92 -9.29 -10.00
CA VAL A 68 0.23 -9.83 -10.74
C VAL A 68 1.16 -8.73 -11.27
N GLY A 69 0.89 -7.47 -10.95
CA GLY A 69 1.76 -6.34 -11.28
C GLY A 69 1.49 -5.70 -12.65
N ALA A 70 0.41 -6.03 -13.35
CA ALA A 70 0.02 -5.26 -14.53
C ALA A 70 -0.54 -3.90 -14.10
N ILE A 71 -0.17 -2.83 -14.79
CA ILE A 71 -0.59 -1.45 -14.50
C ILE A 71 -1.33 -0.89 -15.70
N TYR A 72 -2.51 -0.34 -15.47
CA TYR A 72 -3.38 0.26 -16.47
C TYR A 72 -3.78 1.66 -16.07
N ARG A 73 -3.93 2.53 -17.05
CA ARG A 73 -4.40 3.89 -16.86
C ARG A 73 -5.66 4.16 -17.68
N SER A 74 -6.62 4.82 -17.06
CA SER A 74 -7.79 5.39 -17.70
C SER A 74 -7.76 6.91 -17.63
N SER A 75 -8.22 7.57 -18.70
CA SER A 75 -8.40 9.03 -18.77
C SER A 75 -9.83 9.46 -19.15
N ASP A 76 -10.79 8.53 -19.12
CA ASP A 76 -12.15 8.69 -19.61
C ASP A 76 -13.21 8.14 -18.64
N SER A 77 -12.97 8.28 -17.34
CA SER A 77 -13.83 7.75 -16.26
C SER A 77 -13.94 6.22 -16.25
N GLY A 78 -12.87 5.51 -16.66
CA GLY A 78 -12.83 4.05 -16.65
C GLY A 78 -13.54 3.37 -17.79
N LYS A 79 -13.93 4.10 -18.84
CA LYS A 79 -14.56 3.53 -20.06
C LYS A 79 -13.55 2.75 -20.89
N SER A 80 -12.30 3.20 -20.92
CA SER A 80 -11.20 2.48 -21.54
C SER A 80 -9.97 2.47 -20.64
N TRP A 81 -9.11 1.46 -20.81
CA TRP A 81 -7.90 1.26 -20.04
C TRP A 81 -6.73 0.94 -20.97
N GLN A 82 -5.65 1.69 -20.82
CA GLN A 82 -4.40 1.47 -21.55
C GLN A 82 -3.35 0.87 -20.63
N ALA A 83 -2.67 -0.16 -21.10
CA ALA A 83 -1.57 -0.77 -20.34
C ALA A 83 -0.36 0.17 -20.35
N GLU A 84 0.15 0.50 -19.15
CA GLU A 84 1.47 1.10 -18.96
C GLU A 84 2.54 -0.01 -18.91
N VAL A 85 2.24 -1.09 -18.22
CA VAL A 85 3.00 -2.33 -18.26
C VAL A 85 2.03 -3.51 -18.18
N SER A 86 2.06 -4.36 -19.21
CA SER A 86 1.20 -5.54 -19.31
C SER A 86 1.87 -6.81 -18.79
N ASP A 87 3.20 -6.83 -18.79
CA ASP A 87 3.96 -7.98 -18.32
C ASP A 87 3.97 -8.03 -16.81
N ALA A 88 3.46 -9.13 -16.30
CA ALA A 88 3.30 -9.34 -14.89
C ALA A 88 4.65 -9.52 -14.18
N ALA A 89 4.83 -8.86 -13.03
CA ALA A 89 5.92 -9.16 -12.11
C ALA A 89 5.77 -10.53 -11.43
N GLY A 90 4.67 -11.26 -11.71
CA GLY A 90 4.22 -12.45 -11.02
C GLY A 90 3.33 -12.13 -9.82
N ALA A 91 2.82 -13.15 -9.15
CA ALA A 91 1.95 -12.94 -7.98
C ALA A 91 2.62 -12.07 -6.92
N VAL A 92 1.98 -10.96 -6.57
CA VAL A 92 2.48 -10.02 -5.57
C VAL A 92 1.86 -10.30 -4.19
N ARG A 93 2.65 -10.12 -3.16
CA ARG A 93 2.22 -10.13 -1.76
C ARG A 93 1.74 -8.76 -1.30
N ASP A 94 2.48 -7.73 -1.70
CA ASP A 94 2.20 -6.33 -1.44
C ASP A 94 2.60 -5.51 -2.66
N LEU A 95 1.87 -4.42 -2.90
CA LEU A 95 2.10 -3.51 -4.00
C LEU A 95 1.71 -2.11 -3.54
N ARG A 96 2.63 -1.16 -3.67
CA ARG A 96 2.46 0.22 -3.26
C ARG A 96 2.83 1.16 -4.39
N ARG A 97 2.15 2.28 -4.41
CA ARG A 97 2.38 3.40 -5.32
C ARG A 97 2.85 4.62 -4.54
N SER A 98 3.85 5.32 -5.07
CA SER A 98 4.26 6.62 -4.55
C SER A 98 3.36 7.73 -5.07
N PRO A 99 3.35 8.91 -4.42
CA PRO A 99 2.66 10.09 -4.96
C PRO A 99 3.10 10.46 -6.38
N GLU A 100 4.37 10.23 -6.72
CA GLU A 100 4.96 10.51 -8.04
C GLU A 100 4.64 9.46 -9.11
N GLY A 101 3.98 8.37 -8.75
CA GLY A 101 3.55 7.32 -9.68
C GLY A 101 4.50 6.13 -9.83
N SER A 102 5.58 6.09 -9.06
CA SER A 102 6.44 4.92 -8.98
C SER A 102 5.78 3.80 -8.17
N TYR A 103 6.10 2.57 -8.49
CA TYR A 103 5.58 1.40 -7.79
C TYR A 103 6.70 0.56 -7.20
N VAL A 104 6.41 -0.06 -6.07
CA VAL A 104 7.18 -1.16 -5.49
C VAL A 104 6.27 -2.35 -5.25
N SER A 105 6.70 -3.54 -5.64
CA SER A 105 5.99 -4.79 -5.41
C SER A 105 6.86 -5.79 -4.64
N VAL A 106 6.25 -6.54 -3.74
CA VAL A 106 6.90 -7.64 -3.03
C VAL A 106 6.39 -8.95 -3.61
N SER A 107 7.30 -9.84 -4.00
CA SER A 107 6.94 -11.16 -4.53
C SER A 107 6.11 -11.98 -3.54
N GLY A 108 5.25 -12.88 -4.01
CA GLY A 108 4.31 -13.64 -3.18
C GLY A 108 4.94 -14.35 -1.98
N LEU A 109 6.18 -14.82 -2.11
CA LEU A 109 6.94 -15.45 -1.03
C LEU A 109 7.86 -14.46 -0.26
N GLY A 110 7.99 -13.20 -0.71
CA GLY A 110 8.89 -12.22 -0.12
C GLY A 110 10.38 -12.52 -0.37
N ASN A 111 10.71 -13.22 -1.44
CA ASN A 111 12.08 -13.60 -1.77
C ASN A 111 12.83 -12.51 -2.53
N PHE A 112 12.11 -11.65 -3.24
CA PHE A 112 12.60 -10.50 -3.98
C PHE A 112 11.51 -9.41 -3.99
N PHE A 113 11.85 -8.24 -4.43
CA PHE A 113 10.94 -7.14 -4.72
C PHE A 113 11.22 -6.59 -6.10
N SER A 114 10.31 -5.81 -6.64
CA SER A 114 10.52 -5.15 -7.93
C SER A 114 10.06 -3.70 -7.86
N THR A 115 10.70 -2.83 -8.63
CA THR A 115 10.30 -1.44 -8.81
C THR A 115 9.87 -1.18 -10.25
N TRP A 116 8.99 -0.20 -10.43
CA TRP A 116 8.58 0.31 -11.71
C TRP A 116 8.39 1.82 -11.61
N ASN A 117 8.93 2.57 -12.56
CA ASN A 117 8.77 4.02 -12.65
C ASN A 117 8.00 4.39 -13.92
N PRO A 118 7.28 5.51 -13.93
CA PRO A 118 6.58 5.97 -15.13
C PRO A 118 7.51 6.03 -16.33
N GLY A 119 7.15 5.29 -17.39
CA GLY A 119 7.94 5.16 -18.62
C GLY A 119 8.80 3.90 -18.70
N ASP A 120 8.99 3.16 -17.62
CA ASP A 120 9.64 1.84 -17.68
C ASP A 120 8.76 0.86 -18.47
N GLN A 121 9.38 0.09 -19.35
CA GLN A 121 8.67 -0.90 -20.17
C GLN A 121 8.38 -2.19 -19.39
N VAL A 122 9.19 -2.49 -18.38
CA VAL A 122 9.12 -3.72 -17.58
C VAL A 122 9.46 -3.42 -16.12
N TRP A 123 9.00 -4.26 -15.21
CA TRP A 123 9.42 -4.24 -13.83
C TRP A 123 10.90 -4.58 -13.67
N GLN A 124 11.59 -3.86 -12.78
CA GLN A 124 12.98 -4.08 -12.42
C GLN A 124 13.06 -4.94 -11.16
N PRO A 125 13.49 -6.20 -11.23
CA PRO A 125 13.60 -7.07 -10.07
C PRO A 125 14.86 -6.75 -9.26
N HIS A 126 14.75 -6.85 -7.93
CA HIS A 126 15.82 -6.60 -6.97
C HIS A 126 15.91 -7.73 -5.94
N ASN A 127 17.11 -8.04 -5.51
CA ASN A 127 17.32 -9.03 -4.48
C ASN A 127 16.94 -8.50 -3.09
N ARG A 128 16.47 -9.39 -2.23
CA ARG A 128 16.31 -9.06 -0.82
C ARG A 128 17.68 -8.86 -0.17
N VAL A 129 17.77 -7.95 0.78
CA VAL A 129 19.01 -7.55 1.46
C VAL A 129 19.54 -8.58 2.47
N SER A 130 18.75 -9.55 2.87
CA SER A 130 19.11 -10.56 3.87
C SER A 130 18.39 -11.88 3.64
N SER A 131 18.69 -12.90 4.45
CA SER A 131 17.94 -14.16 4.44
C SER A 131 16.49 -14.02 4.89
N GLN A 132 16.13 -12.91 5.55
CA GLN A 132 14.77 -12.65 6.00
C GLN A 132 13.87 -12.29 4.81
N ARG A 133 12.68 -12.89 4.77
CA ARG A 133 11.69 -12.61 3.74
C ARG A 133 11.11 -11.22 3.91
N VAL A 134 10.94 -10.51 2.82
CA VAL A 134 10.25 -9.23 2.78
C VAL A 134 8.77 -9.45 3.11
N GLN A 135 8.25 -8.68 4.06
CA GLN A 135 6.84 -8.73 4.50
C GLN A 135 6.01 -7.71 3.74
N THR A 136 6.45 -6.47 3.74
CA THR A 136 5.81 -5.32 3.07
C THR A 136 6.88 -4.27 2.75
N MET A 137 6.60 -3.43 1.78
CA MET A 137 7.44 -2.29 1.37
C MET A 137 6.57 -1.09 1.02
N GLY A 138 7.16 0.08 0.94
CA GLY A 138 6.50 1.28 0.46
C GLY A 138 7.46 2.44 0.35
N PHE A 139 6.91 3.64 0.29
CA PHE A 139 7.65 4.87 0.09
C PHE A 139 7.64 5.74 1.34
N GLN A 140 8.78 6.34 1.66
CA GLN A 140 8.93 7.41 2.63
C GLN A 140 8.32 8.70 2.04
N PRO A 141 8.08 9.75 2.85
CA PRO A 141 7.55 11.01 2.34
C PRO A 141 8.42 11.69 1.26
N ASP A 142 9.73 11.40 1.25
CA ASP A 142 10.69 11.87 0.26
C ASP A 142 10.88 10.90 -0.92
N ASN A 143 9.92 10.01 -1.14
CA ASN A 143 9.86 9.00 -2.21
C ASN A 143 10.95 7.90 -2.15
N LYS A 144 11.74 7.82 -1.07
CA LYS A 144 12.66 6.70 -0.85
C LYS A 144 11.92 5.48 -0.34
N LEU A 145 12.51 4.31 -0.54
CA LEU A 145 11.88 3.06 -0.12
C LEU A 145 12.05 2.79 1.37
N TRP A 146 11.09 2.11 1.95
CA TRP A 146 11.19 1.44 3.23
C TRP A 146 10.80 -0.03 3.09
N MET A 147 11.27 -0.87 4.00
CA MET A 147 11.04 -2.31 4.00
C MET A 147 10.79 -2.82 5.41
N VAL A 148 9.80 -3.69 5.55
CA VAL A 148 9.62 -4.56 6.71
C VAL A 148 9.94 -5.98 6.32
N THR A 149 10.77 -6.67 7.10
CA THR A 149 11.07 -8.08 6.89
C THR A 149 10.58 -8.94 8.06
N ARG A 150 10.51 -10.24 7.85
CA ARG A 150 10.26 -11.19 8.95
C ARG A 150 11.31 -11.01 10.04
N GLY A 151 10.93 -11.27 11.29
CA GLY A 151 11.79 -10.99 12.44
C GLY A 151 11.73 -9.53 12.89
N ALA A 152 10.68 -8.80 12.48
CA ALA A 152 10.40 -7.42 12.90
C ALA A 152 11.53 -6.43 12.58
N GLN A 153 12.20 -6.61 11.44
CA GLN A 153 13.24 -5.69 11.00
C GLN A 153 12.66 -4.61 10.11
N LEU A 154 12.91 -3.37 10.44
CA LEU A 154 12.62 -2.19 9.61
C LEU A 154 13.91 -1.76 8.94
N ARG A 155 13.84 -1.40 7.66
CA ARG A 155 14.97 -0.88 6.89
C ARG A 155 14.51 0.31 6.05
N PHE A 156 15.41 1.26 5.90
CA PHE A 156 15.21 2.47 5.13
C PHE A 156 16.25 2.54 4.02
N ASN A 157 15.82 2.91 2.83
CA ASN A 157 16.73 3.25 1.75
C ASN A 157 17.31 4.65 2.03
N PRO A 158 18.64 4.83 2.07
CA PRO A 158 19.21 6.06 2.60
C PRO A 158 19.13 7.24 1.64
N ASP A 159 19.35 7.03 0.34
CA ASP A 159 19.44 8.12 -0.63
C ASP A 159 18.51 8.02 -1.84
N GLY A 160 17.88 6.87 -2.03
CA GLY A 160 16.96 6.64 -3.14
C GLY A 160 17.62 6.32 -4.48
N SER A 161 18.92 6.47 -4.61
CA SER A 161 19.62 6.27 -5.89
C SER A 161 19.76 4.81 -6.31
N ASN A 162 19.83 3.91 -5.32
CA ASN A 162 19.93 2.48 -5.53
C ASN A 162 18.89 1.73 -4.69
N PRO A 163 17.90 1.09 -5.31
CA PRO A 163 16.87 0.34 -4.59
C PRO A 163 17.40 -0.82 -3.73
N GLU A 164 18.62 -1.28 -3.97
CA GLU A 164 19.26 -2.35 -3.18
C GLU A 164 20.13 -1.85 -2.02
N ASP A 165 20.28 -0.53 -1.86
CA ASP A 165 21.00 0.04 -0.73
C ASP A 165 20.07 0.23 0.48
N TRP A 166 20.42 -0.41 1.60
CA TRP A 166 19.56 -0.46 2.77
C TRP A 166 20.35 -0.15 4.05
N SER A 167 19.73 0.62 4.92
CA SER A 167 20.24 0.84 6.28
C SER A 167 20.47 -0.48 7.03
N LYS A 168 21.25 -0.44 8.08
CA LYS A 168 21.22 -1.51 9.08
C LYS A 168 19.79 -1.70 9.59
N PRO A 169 19.38 -2.95 9.92
CA PRO A 169 18.04 -3.18 10.42
C PRO A 169 17.80 -2.45 11.74
N VAL A 170 16.69 -1.74 11.83
CA VAL A 170 16.13 -1.26 13.08
C VAL A 170 15.15 -2.32 13.57
N ILE A 171 15.28 -2.74 14.83
CA ILE A 171 14.39 -3.74 15.44
C ILE A 171 13.80 -3.10 16.70
N PRO A 172 12.65 -2.42 16.57
CA PRO A 172 11.96 -1.87 17.73
C PRO A 172 11.52 -2.99 18.69
N ILE A 173 11.08 -2.60 19.89
CA ILE A 173 10.63 -3.54 20.91
C ILE A 173 9.42 -4.32 20.38
N THR A 174 9.59 -5.62 20.16
CA THR A 174 8.52 -6.54 19.80
C THR A 174 8.19 -7.45 20.98
N ASN A 175 6.95 -7.78 21.18
CA ASN A 175 6.54 -8.83 22.13
C ASN A 175 6.48 -10.20 21.42
N GLY A 176 7.43 -10.48 20.51
CA GLY A 176 7.45 -11.69 19.72
C GLY A 176 6.61 -11.66 18.45
N PHE A 177 5.95 -10.53 18.15
CA PHE A 177 5.14 -10.34 16.94
C PHE A 177 5.89 -9.53 15.89
N GLY A 178 5.68 -9.87 14.62
CA GLY A 178 6.23 -9.11 13.48
C GLY A 178 5.44 -7.85 13.18
N TYR A 179 6.08 -6.91 12.49
CA TYR A 179 5.40 -5.75 11.90
C TYR A 179 4.80 -6.13 10.56
N LEU A 180 3.67 -5.48 10.25
CA LEU A 180 2.86 -5.74 9.06
C LEU A 180 2.76 -4.53 8.14
N ASP A 181 2.93 -3.31 8.70
CA ASP A 181 2.91 -2.07 7.92
C ASP A 181 3.67 -0.94 8.60
N MET A 182 4.00 0.10 7.82
CA MET A 182 4.65 1.31 8.28
C MET A 182 4.12 2.51 7.49
N ALA A 183 3.94 3.65 8.17
CA ALA A 183 3.51 4.91 7.57
C ALA A 183 4.09 6.10 8.34
N TRP A 184 4.04 7.29 7.72
CA TRP A 184 4.42 8.56 8.32
C TRP A 184 3.18 9.42 8.55
N ASP A 185 3.09 10.03 9.73
CA ASP A 185 2.10 11.08 9.93
C ASP A 185 2.56 12.43 9.35
N PRO A 186 1.69 13.44 9.25
CA PRO A 186 2.05 14.74 8.67
C PRO A 186 3.15 15.50 9.43
N ASN A 187 3.43 15.13 10.68
CA ASN A 187 4.50 15.72 11.50
C ASN A 187 5.85 14.99 11.29
N GLY A 188 5.89 13.96 10.43
CA GLY A 188 7.08 13.16 10.17
C GLY A 188 7.33 12.04 11.19
N THR A 189 6.40 11.79 12.12
CA THR A 189 6.49 10.64 13.02
C THR A 189 6.30 9.34 12.24
N ILE A 190 7.19 8.41 12.45
CA ILE A 190 7.10 7.07 11.86
C ILE A 190 6.19 6.21 12.72
N TRP A 191 5.22 5.56 12.11
CA TRP A 191 4.35 4.60 12.74
C TRP A 191 4.57 3.21 12.16
N THR A 192 4.58 2.18 13.01
CA THR A 192 4.57 0.78 12.56
C THR A 192 3.53 -0.02 13.31
N GLY A 193 2.78 -0.81 12.55
CA GLY A 193 1.72 -1.69 13.05
C GLY A 193 2.07 -3.15 12.90
N GLY A 194 1.57 -4.00 13.78
CA GLY A 194 1.85 -5.42 13.74
C GLY A 194 0.91 -6.26 14.58
N GLY A 195 1.34 -7.46 14.92
CA GLY A 195 0.54 -8.44 15.66
C GLY A 195 0.22 -8.02 17.09
N SER A 196 -0.92 -8.51 17.60
CA SER A 196 -1.34 -8.42 19.01
C SER A 196 -1.32 -7.00 19.59
N GLY A 197 -1.97 -6.06 18.93
CA GLY A 197 -2.05 -4.68 19.40
C GLY A 197 -0.73 -3.90 19.31
N THR A 198 0.23 -4.39 18.53
CA THR A 198 1.49 -3.69 18.32
C THR A 198 1.26 -2.49 17.42
N LEU A 199 1.33 -1.30 18.01
CA LEU A 199 1.36 -0.02 17.32
C LEU A 199 2.45 0.82 18.00
N LEU A 200 3.48 1.19 17.25
CA LEU A 200 4.63 1.94 17.74
C LEU A 200 4.80 3.22 16.94
N GLN A 201 5.37 4.23 17.59
CA GLN A 201 5.71 5.50 16.96
C GLN A 201 7.14 5.90 17.27
N SER A 202 7.78 6.61 16.35
CA SER A 202 9.11 7.19 16.48
C SER A 202 9.11 8.61 15.90
N SER A 203 9.52 9.57 16.72
CA SER A 203 9.63 10.99 16.32
C SER A 203 11.07 11.42 16.00
N ASP A 204 12.02 10.49 16.01
CA ASP A 204 13.45 10.75 15.84
C ASP A 204 14.07 9.92 14.69
N GLY A 205 13.29 9.66 13.65
CA GLY A 205 13.77 8.95 12.47
C GLY A 205 14.00 7.45 12.68
N GLY A 206 13.36 6.86 13.69
CA GLY A 206 13.45 5.43 13.98
C GLY A 206 14.54 5.06 14.99
N ALA A 207 15.20 6.02 15.64
CA ALA A 207 16.22 5.76 16.66
C ALA A 207 15.59 5.23 17.95
N HIS A 208 14.49 5.82 18.39
CA HIS A 208 13.73 5.37 19.56
C HIS A 208 12.27 5.17 19.21
N TRP A 209 11.65 4.17 19.85
CA TRP A 209 10.27 3.78 19.59
C TRP A 209 9.45 3.74 20.87
N GLN A 210 8.24 4.26 20.80
CA GLN A 210 7.28 4.26 21.90
C GLN A 210 6.04 3.46 21.49
N ARG A 211 5.48 2.71 22.44
CA ARG A 211 4.24 1.97 22.23
C ARG A 211 3.06 2.91 22.39
N ASP A 212 2.15 2.87 21.44
CA ASP A 212 0.86 3.55 21.53
C ASP A 212 -0.05 2.82 22.53
N ALA A 213 -0.66 3.59 23.44
CA ALA A 213 -1.49 3.03 24.51
C ALA A 213 -2.82 2.48 24.00
N VAL A 214 -3.40 3.11 22.98
CA VAL A 214 -4.67 2.66 22.37
C VAL A 214 -4.45 1.38 21.58
N GLY A 215 -3.36 1.32 20.80
CA GLY A 215 -2.95 0.11 20.13
C GLY A 215 -2.72 -1.04 21.10
N ALA A 216 -1.99 -0.80 22.19
CA ALA A 216 -1.72 -1.80 23.22
C ALA A 216 -2.97 -2.35 23.90
N ALA A 217 -4.02 -1.52 24.05
CA ALA A 217 -5.31 -1.91 24.60
C ALA A 217 -6.24 -2.59 23.59
N THR A 218 -5.86 -2.62 22.31
CA THR A 218 -6.70 -3.16 21.22
C THR A 218 -6.14 -4.52 20.75
N PRO A 219 -6.77 -5.65 21.07
CA PRO A 219 -6.27 -6.98 20.74
C PRO A 219 -6.52 -7.31 19.24
N SER A 220 -5.83 -6.63 18.35
CA SER A 220 -5.93 -6.79 16.89
C SER A 220 -4.56 -6.82 16.24
N ASN A 221 -4.44 -7.47 15.09
CA ASN A 221 -3.26 -7.35 14.25
C ASN A 221 -3.47 -6.16 13.30
N PHE A 222 -2.70 -5.09 13.47
CA PHE A 222 -2.76 -3.93 12.58
C PHE A 222 -2.05 -4.22 11.28
N THR A 223 -2.83 -4.34 10.21
CA THR A 223 -2.39 -4.78 8.90
C THR A 223 -2.14 -3.64 7.92
N ARG A 224 -2.70 -2.45 8.21
CA ARG A 224 -2.55 -1.26 7.37
C ARG A 224 -2.55 0.00 8.20
N LEU A 225 -1.61 0.89 7.89
CA LEU A 225 -1.54 2.25 8.42
C LEU A 225 -1.66 3.23 7.26
N LEU A 226 -2.42 4.30 7.45
CA LEU A 226 -2.60 5.33 6.46
C LEU A 226 -2.73 6.69 7.14
N PHE A 227 -1.99 7.67 6.65
CA PHE A 227 -2.19 9.07 6.97
C PHE A 227 -2.55 9.83 5.69
N LEU A 228 -3.56 10.66 5.78
CA LEU A 228 -4.07 11.49 4.68
C LEU A 228 -3.45 12.88 4.76
N GLU A 229 -3.42 13.58 3.64
CA GLU A 229 -2.87 14.94 3.54
C GLU A 229 -3.59 15.95 4.45
N ASP A 230 -4.88 15.71 4.75
CA ASP A 230 -5.69 16.53 5.65
C ASP A 230 -5.40 16.26 7.14
N GLY A 231 -4.38 15.48 7.44
CA GLY A 231 -3.94 15.18 8.81
C GLY A 231 -4.71 14.05 9.48
N LYS A 232 -5.66 13.41 8.82
CA LYS A 232 -6.32 12.21 9.37
C LYS A 232 -5.45 10.98 9.23
N GLY A 233 -5.44 10.13 10.26
CA GLY A 233 -4.74 8.86 10.23
C GLY A 233 -5.64 7.70 10.64
N PHE A 234 -5.35 6.53 10.09
CA PHE A 234 -6.09 5.31 10.36
C PHE A 234 -5.16 4.11 10.52
N ALA A 235 -5.47 3.26 11.48
CA ALA A 235 -4.89 1.94 11.60
C ALA A 235 -5.98 0.88 11.42
N LEU A 236 -5.90 0.12 10.33
CA LEU A 236 -6.82 -0.96 10.04
C LEU A 236 -6.28 -2.26 10.62
N GLY A 237 -7.08 -2.92 11.41
CA GLY A 237 -6.77 -4.20 12.00
C GLY A 237 -7.71 -5.31 11.53
N GLU A 238 -7.45 -6.51 12.01
CA GLU A 238 -8.29 -7.68 11.75
C GLU A 238 -9.68 -7.53 12.38
N ARG A 239 -10.64 -8.30 11.85
CA ARG A 239 -12.02 -8.38 12.35
C ARG A 239 -12.75 -7.03 12.38
N GLY A 240 -12.45 -6.14 11.43
CA GLY A 240 -13.10 -4.83 11.31
C GLY A 240 -12.60 -3.79 12.32
N THR A 241 -11.49 -4.05 13.01
CA THR A 241 -10.87 -3.05 13.89
C THR A 241 -10.39 -1.87 13.06
N LEU A 242 -10.83 -0.67 13.41
CA LEU A 242 -10.37 0.58 12.81
C LEU A 242 -10.09 1.59 13.94
N LEU A 243 -8.84 1.99 14.08
CA LEU A 243 -8.45 3.11 14.92
C LEU A 243 -8.31 4.36 14.06
N ARG A 244 -8.72 5.49 14.60
CA ARG A 244 -8.52 6.81 14.01
C ARG A 244 -7.54 7.61 14.85
N TRP A 245 -6.51 8.12 14.21
CA TRP A 245 -5.62 9.13 14.81
C TRP A 245 -6.32 10.50 14.80
N ILE A 246 -6.26 11.21 15.90
CA ILE A 246 -6.97 12.48 16.10
C ILE A 246 -6.03 13.67 16.34
N GLY A 247 -4.68 13.46 16.21
CA GLY A 247 -3.68 14.49 16.44
C GLY A 247 -3.17 14.56 17.86
#